data_952aa45cc591be66ec4710dd9afc556a
#
_entry.id   952aa45cc591be66ec4710dd9afc556a
#
_cell.length_a   1.000
_cell.length_b   1.000
_cell.length_c   1.000
_cell.angle_alpha   90.00
_cell.angle_beta   90.00
_cell.angle_gamma   90.00
#
_symmetry.space_group_name_H-M   'P 1'
#
loop_
_entity.id
_entity.type
_entity.pdbx_description
1 polymer ?
#
loop_
_entity_poly.entity_id
_entity_poly.type
_entity_poly.pdbx_seq_one_letter_code
_entity_poly.pdbx_strand_id
1 'polypeptide(L)'
;MNFLMLRGQVPQDRDPQEIVFDKIEDCDDVWAQLLFSMLKKEDQAELWYWGGNREKKFTFNFTERWIPNFQTYKSVFIPDVIFCRGGFKEYHSVLKQFPTSFKIRYGAGRRYLPCQGFYDYDLILQDSIEQLKICKQRFPRIPSSLFIKPAPDNLFYPYPEIKKEYDICFPANGSQNFKGHAFVYNTLPPQFTLLNLGNNPHNFKYPNNVTSYRVLKSEMPKHIAKCKMGIIAVDSEIDSCPRVIAEMLACGLPIVVLDTVRFWRDKYINSLVNPKSRWATGELVTKDNFWTAVQYVLDNLNKYNPREYYKENLSLEIAAKFLREKINVLGV
;
A
#
# COMPACT_ATOMS: atom_id res chain seq x y z
N MET A 1 -15.73 11.42 17.15
CA MET A 1 -14.75 12.13 16.28
C MET A 1 -15.21 12.13 14.84
N ASN A 2 -14.93 13.21 14.14
CA ASN A 2 -15.20 13.36 12.73
C ASN A 2 -13.87 13.25 11.97
N PHE A 3 -13.76 12.28 11.05
CA PHE A 3 -12.56 12.03 10.28
C PHE A 3 -12.71 12.49 8.85
N LEU A 4 -11.74 13.23 8.33
CA LEU A 4 -11.63 13.56 6.92
C LEU A 4 -10.37 12.94 6.33
N MET A 5 -10.50 12.20 5.24
CA MET A 5 -9.34 11.72 4.48
C MET A 5 -9.28 12.37 3.10
N LEU A 6 -8.12 12.97 2.78
CA LEU A 6 -7.84 13.55 1.48
C LEU A 6 -6.98 12.60 0.64
N ARG A 7 -7.50 12.21 -0.54
CA ARG A 7 -6.90 11.15 -1.38
C ARG A 7 -6.17 11.64 -2.63
N GLY A 8 -6.28 12.90 -2.97
CA GLY A 8 -5.77 13.46 -4.20
C GLY A 8 -6.73 13.31 -5.36
N GLN A 9 -6.20 13.28 -6.58
CA GLN A 9 -7.01 13.20 -7.79
C GLN A 9 -7.66 11.82 -7.92
N VAL A 10 -8.88 11.80 -8.44
CA VAL A 10 -9.57 10.55 -8.81
C VAL A 10 -8.69 9.80 -9.81
N PRO A 11 -8.43 8.49 -9.61
CA PRO A 11 -7.72 7.70 -10.59
C PRO A 11 -8.42 7.74 -11.95
N GLN A 12 -7.67 7.98 -13.04
CA GLN A 12 -8.21 8.09 -14.40
C GLN A 12 -8.78 6.77 -14.93
N ASP A 13 -8.39 5.66 -14.34
CA ASP A 13 -8.84 4.29 -14.66
C ASP A 13 -10.10 3.86 -13.90
N ARG A 14 -10.62 4.72 -13.01
CA ARG A 14 -11.93 4.54 -12.38
C ARG A 14 -12.96 5.37 -13.14
N ASP A 15 -13.88 4.68 -13.80
CA ASP A 15 -15.11 5.35 -14.27
C ASP A 15 -15.86 5.90 -13.04
N PRO A 16 -16.11 7.22 -13.01
CA PRO A 16 -16.92 7.80 -11.95
C PRO A 16 -18.31 7.17 -11.82
N GLN A 17 -18.81 6.53 -12.85
CA GLN A 17 -20.11 5.87 -12.85
C GLN A 17 -20.09 4.45 -12.31
N GLU A 18 -18.93 3.78 -12.35
CA GLU A 18 -18.71 2.45 -11.83
C GLU A 18 -18.25 2.47 -10.37
N ILE A 19 -19.10 2.83 -9.42
CA ILE A 19 -18.89 2.34 -8.07
C ILE A 19 -19.57 0.98 -7.98
N VAL A 20 -18.78 -0.03 -8.14
CA VAL A 20 -19.18 -1.44 -8.16
C VAL A 20 -19.57 -1.94 -6.75
N PHE A 21 -19.22 -1.19 -5.69
CA PHE A 21 -19.40 -1.67 -4.32
C PHE A 21 -20.48 -0.91 -3.58
N ASP A 22 -21.50 -1.61 -3.08
CA ASP A 22 -22.54 -1.04 -2.25
C ASP A 22 -22.16 -0.96 -0.78
N LYS A 23 -21.26 -1.83 -0.35
CA LYS A 23 -20.74 -1.87 1.01
C LYS A 23 -19.25 -1.48 1.03
N ILE A 24 -18.85 -0.80 2.11
CA ILE A 24 -17.47 -0.37 2.27
C ILE A 24 -16.51 -1.56 2.41
N GLU A 25 -16.99 -2.67 2.95
CA GLU A 25 -16.25 -3.91 3.11
C GLU A 25 -15.86 -4.53 1.76
N ASP A 26 -16.63 -4.28 0.71
CA ASP A 26 -16.35 -4.76 -0.64
C ASP A 26 -15.44 -3.80 -1.42
N CYS A 27 -15.13 -2.63 -0.86
CA CYS A 27 -14.32 -1.61 -1.50
C CYS A 27 -12.86 -2.07 -1.66
N ASP A 28 -12.30 -1.91 -2.85
CA ASP A 28 -10.89 -2.21 -3.14
C ASP A 28 -9.92 -1.11 -2.69
N ASP A 29 -10.42 0.03 -2.22
CA ASP A 29 -9.60 1.11 -1.69
C ASP A 29 -9.25 0.89 -0.23
N VAL A 30 -8.01 0.47 0.01
CA VAL A 30 -7.49 0.22 1.36
C VAL A 30 -7.57 1.44 2.29
N TRP A 31 -7.57 2.66 1.76
CA TRP A 31 -7.68 3.85 2.59
C TRP A 31 -9.10 4.08 3.07
N ALA A 32 -10.08 3.79 2.22
CA ALA A 32 -11.49 3.81 2.60
C ALA A 32 -11.75 2.76 3.69
N GLN A 33 -11.26 1.54 3.51
CA GLN A 33 -11.38 0.48 4.51
C GLN A 33 -10.64 0.80 5.81
N LEU A 34 -9.42 1.36 5.73
CA LEU A 34 -8.66 1.77 6.91
C LEU A 34 -9.41 2.85 7.69
N LEU A 35 -9.91 3.87 6.99
CA LEU A 35 -10.71 4.92 7.62
C LEU A 35 -11.95 4.33 8.29
N PHE A 36 -12.68 3.48 7.58
CA PHE A 36 -13.87 2.80 8.14
C PHE A 36 -13.51 1.94 9.36
N SER A 37 -12.41 1.20 9.32
CA SER A 37 -11.93 0.37 10.44
C SER A 37 -11.51 1.19 11.68
N MET A 38 -11.24 2.48 11.50
CA MET A 38 -10.96 3.39 12.61
C MET A 38 -12.23 3.89 13.32
N LEU A 39 -13.41 3.79 12.70
CA LEU A 39 -14.63 4.41 13.24
C LEU A 39 -15.17 3.62 14.44
N LYS A 40 -15.60 4.36 15.47
CA LYS A 40 -16.50 3.88 16.49
C LYS A 40 -17.95 4.21 16.10
N LYS A 41 -18.90 3.70 16.87
CA LYS A 41 -20.34 3.87 16.58
C LYS A 41 -20.75 5.34 16.45
N GLU A 42 -20.17 6.21 17.25
CA GLU A 42 -20.47 7.65 17.30
C GLU A 42 -19.62 8.51 16.34
N ASP A 43 -18.62 7.91 15.71
CA ASP A 43 -17.73 8.63 14.80
C ASP A 43 -18.36 8.80 13.42
N GLN A 44 -17.95 9.85 12.71
CA GLN A 44 -18.29 10.08 11.32
C GLN A 44 -17.05 10.22 10.47
N ALA A 45 -17.11 9.87 9.19
CA ALA A 45 -16.01 10.01 8.28
C ALA A 45 -16.42 10.43 6.88
N GLU A 46 -15.59 11.25 6.27
CA GLU A 46 -15.65 11.55 4.85
C GLU A 46 -14.32 11.25 4.17
N LEU A 47 -14.39 10.72 2.95
CA LEU A 47 -13.27 10.48 2.06
C LEU A 47 -13.42 11.38 0.84
N TRP A 48 -12.47 12.30 0.64
CA TRP A 48 -12.55 13.27 -0.45
C TRP A 48 -11.51 12.99 -1.52
N TYR A 49 -11.99 12.94 -2.76
CA TYR A 49 -11.18 12.99 -3.97
C TYR A 49 -11.38 14.33 -4.67
N TRP A 50 -10.35 14.84 -5.28
CA TRP A 50 -10.45 16.01 -6.13
C TRP A 50 -10.60 15.60 -7.61
N GLY A 51 -11.38 16.37 -8.42
CA GLY A 51 -11.51 16.18 -9.86
C GLY A 51 -12.80 15.50 -10.31
N GLY A 52 -13.82 15.54 -9.51
CA GLY A 52 -15.15 15.03 -9.85
C GLY A 52 -16.27 15.82 -9.19
N ASN A 53 -17.50 15.46 -9.43
CA ASN A 53 -18.68 16.02 -8.76
C ASN A 53 -19.64 14.87 -8.43
N ARG A 54 -19.38 14.19 -7.31
CA ARG A 54 -20.16 13.02 -6.91
C ARG A 54 -20.12 12.85 -5.39
N GLU A 55 -21.20 12.28 -4.87
CA GLU A 55 -21.30 11.82 -3.49
C GLU A 55 -21.82 10.38 -3.46
N LYS A 56 -21.22 9.53 -2.60
CA LYS A 56 -21.75 8.22 -2.26
C LYS A 56 -21.73 8.02 -0.75
N LYS A 57 -22.89 7.71 -0.19
CA LYS A 57 -23.03 7.27 1.21
C LYS A 57 -22.98 5.75 1.24
N PHE A 58 -22.02 5.19 1.96
CA PHE A 58 -21.94 3.75 2.20
C PHE A 58 -22.73 3.35 3.46
N THR A 59 -22.64 4.18 4.51
CA THR A 59 -23.35 4.03 5.77
C THR A 59 -23.72 5.41 6.29
N PHE A 60 -24.48 5.50 7.39
CA PHE A 60 -24.85 6.78 8.01
C PHE A 60 -23.64 7.59 8.49
N ASN A 61 -22.52 6.90 8.79
CA ASN A 61 -21.32 7.51 9.33
C ASN A 61 -20.13 7.54 8.36
N PHE A 62 -20.30 7.09 7.11
CA PHE A 62 -19.23 7.10 6.10
C PHE A 62 -19.72 7.58 4.74
N THR A 63 -19.07 8.64 4.22
CA THR A 63 -19.41 9.24 2.92
C THR A 63 -18.15 9.42 2.07
N GLU A 64 -18.21 9.03 0.81
CA GLU A 64 -17.20 9.35 -0.22
C GLU A 64 -17.69 10.52 -1.05
N ARG A 65 -16.82 11.54 -1.24
CA ARG A 65 -17.09 12.72 -2.08
C ARG A 65 -16.04 12.93 -3.12
N TRP A 66 -16.49 13.21 -4.31
CA TRP A 66 -15.63 13.67 -5.42
C TRP A 66 -15.89 15.15 -5.63
N ILE A 67 -14.90 15.96 -5.39
CA ILE A 67 -15.01 17.41 -5.28
C ILE A 67 -14.30 18.05 -6.48
N PRO A 68 -15.00 18.87 -7.29
CA PRO A 68 -14.42 19.45 -8.49
C PRO A 68 -13.17 20.29 -8.20
N ASN A 69 -13.20 21.07 -7.13
CA ASN A 69 -12.09 21.92 -6.73
C ASN A 69 -12.09 22.15 -5.21
N PHE A 70 -11.03 21.71 -4.54
CA PHE A 70 -10.86 21.91 -3.09
C PHE A 70 -10.73 23.37 -2.67
N GLN A 71 -10.26 24.27 -3.58
CA GLN A 71 -10.10 25.68 -3.24
C GLN A 71 -11.44 26.41 -3.07
N THR A 72 -12.43 26.00 -3.83
CA THR A 72 -13.77 26.65 -3.84
C THR A 72 -14.80 25.89 -3.04
N TYR A 73 -14.53 24.62 -2.69
CA TYR A 73 -15.47 23.79 -1.95
C TYR A 73 -15.60 24.24 -0.49
N LYS A 74 -16.83 24.45 -0.05
CA LYS A 74 -17.19 24.74 1.35
C LYS A 74 -17.94 23.56 1.93
N SER A 75 -17.39 22.94 2.94
CA SER A 75 -18.02 21.80 3.61
C SER A 75 -18.83 22.27 4.82
N VAL A 76 -19.94 21.60 5.05
CA VAL A 76 -20.67 21.65 6.33
C VAL A 76 -20.12 20.62 7.33
N PHE A 77 -19.35 19.64 6.85
CA PHE A 77 -18.68 18.65 7.67
C PHE A 77 -17.44 19.28 8.31
N ILE A 78 -17.38 19.27 9.62
CA ILE A 78 -16.24 19.82 10.40
C ILE A 78 -15.43 18.63 10.96
N PRO A 79 -14.24 18.34 10.43
CA PRO A 79 -13.43 17.23 10.91
C PRO A 79 -12.66 17.59 12.18
N ASP A 80 -12.58 16.67 13.12
CA ASP A 80 -11.63 16.69 14.23
C ASP A 80 -10.22 16.28 13.76
N VAL A 81 -10.17 15.31 12.84
CA VAL A 81 -8.93 14.75 12.29
C VAL A 81 -8.94 14.80 10.77
N ILE A 82 -7.86 15.30 10.17
CA ILE A 82 -7.65 15.30 8.71
C ILE A 82 -6.44 14.42 8.38
N PHE A 83 -6.66 13.38 7.59
CA PHE A 83 -5.62 12.50 7.09
C PHE A 83 -5.33 12.81 5.62
N CYS A 84 -4.10 13.24 5.31
CA CYS A 84 -3.66 13.58 3.96
C CYS A 84 -2.78 12.48 3.38
N ARG A 85 -3.24 11.80 2.33
CA ARG A 85 -2.40 10.87 1.58
C ARG A 85 -1.59 11.62 0.53
N GLY A 86 -0.28 11.70 0.74
CA GLY A 86 0.63 12.46 -0.13
C GLY A 86 0.75 13.93 0.25
N GLY A 87 1.31 14.72 -0.65
CA GLY A 87 1.63 16.13 -0.42
C GLY A 87 1.16 17.01 -1.57
N PHE A 88 -0.11 16.94 -1.92
CA PHE A 88 -0.68 17.76 -2.98
C PHE A 88 -0.92 19.19 -2.48
N LYS A 89 -0.56 20.18 -3.32
CA LYS A 89 -0.74 21.61 -2.99
C LYS A 89 -2.21 21.99 -2.77
N GLU A 90 -3.11 21.24 -3.39
CA GLU A 90 -4.57 21.40 -3.29
C GLU A 90 -5.08 21.17 -1.86
N TYR A 91 -4.38 20.37 -1.06
CA TYR A 91 -4.76 20.12 0.32
C TYR A 91 -4.64 21.36 1.23
N HIS A 92 -3.74 22.30 0.91
CA HIS A 92 -3.57 23.51 1.71
C HIS A 92 -4.85 24.32 1.86
N SER A 93 -5.68 24.38 0.81
CA SER A 93 -6.96 25.09 0.87
C SER A 93 -7.94 24.43 1.84
N VAL A 94 -7.93 23.09 1.93
CA VAL A 94 -8.75 22.33 2.87
C VAL A 94 -8.21 22.50 4.29
N LEU A 95 -6.89 22.35 4.50
CA LEU A 95 -6.27 22.47 5.81
C LEU A 95 -6.50 23.85 6.43
N LYS A 96 -6.50 24.92 5.61
CA LYS A 96 -6.82 26.29 6.04
C LYS A 96 -8.27 26.49 6.44
N GLN A 97 -9.21 25.71 5.89
CA GLN A 97 -10.63 25.80 6.30
C GLN A 97 -10.85 25.24 7.71
N PHE A 98 -9.97 24.31 8.16
CA PHE A 98 -10.10 23.60 9.43
C PHE A 98 -8.82 23.79 10.28
N PRO A 99 -8.56 25.00 10.80
CA PRO A 99 -7.31 25.31 11.50
C PRO A 99 -7.14 24.52 12.80
N THR A 100 -8.22 24.15 13.46
CA THR A 100 -8.25 23.45 14.76
C THR A 100 -8.20 21.92 14.62
N SER A 101 -8.42 21.36 13.43
CA SER A 101 -8.35 19.92 13.22
C SER A 101 -6.92 19.39 13.40
N PHE A 102 -6.78 18.18 13.92
CA PHE A 102 -5.53 17.45 13.98
C PHE A 102 -5.15 16.92 12.58
N LYS A 103 -3.98 17.26 12.08
CA LYS A 103 -3.59 17.03 10.69
C LYS A 103 -2.48 15.98 10.59
N ILE A 104 -2.80 14.88 9.91
CA ILE A 104 -1.88 13.77 9.68
C ILE A 104 -1.48 13.74 8.21
N ARG A 105 -0.18 13.64 7.94
CA ARG A 105 0.32 13.39 6.60
C ARG A 105 0.94 12.01 6.48
N TYR A 106 0.54 11.27 5.46
CA TYR A 106 1.21 10.04 5.04
C TYR A 106 2.02 10.28 3.76
N GLY A 107 3.33 10.05 3.83
CA GLY A 107 4.24 10.07 2.69
C GLY A 107 4.68 8.66 2.32
N ALA A 108 4.63 8.33 1.03
CA ALA A 108 5.12 7.08 0.49
C ALA A 108 6.12 7.35 -0.63
N GLY A 109 7.27 6.67 -0.59
CA GLY A 109 8.31 6.79 -1.60
C GLY A 109 9.12 8.10 -1.54
N ARG A 110 10.30 8.09 -2.13
CA ARG A 110 11.26 9.22 -2.07
C ARG A 110 10.74 10.51 -2.69
N ARG A 111 9.83 10.42 -3.68
CA ARG A 111 9.24 11.60 -4.35
C ARG A 111 8.41 12.48 -3.45
N TYR A 112 7.97 11.96 -2.31
CA TYR A 112 7.12 12.66 -1.36
C TYR A 112 7.87 13.12 -0.12
N LEU A 113 9.21 13.23 -0.21
CA LEU A 113 10.00 13.88 0.83
C LEU A 113 9.54 15.33 1.03
N PRO A 114 9.67 15.83 2.25
CA PRO A 114 9.10 17.11 2.66
C PRO A 114 9.45 18.26 1.72
N CYS A 115 8.46 18.75 1.01
CA CYS A 115 8.48 20.03 0.33
C CYS A 115 7.84 21.11 1.22
N GLN A 116 7.75 22.34 0.75
CA GLN A 116 7.07 23.45 1.47
C GLN A 116 5.67 23.03 1.93
N GLY A 117 5.24 23.48 3.12
CA GLY A 117 3.92 23.19 3.67
C GLY A 117 3.84 22.01 4.66
N PHE A 118 4.96 21.47 5.11
CA PHE A 118 4.98 20.43 6.15
C PHE A 118 4.66 20.94 7.55
N TYR A 119 4.85 22.22 7.79
CA TYR A 119 4.58 22.83 9.09
C TYR A 119 3.10 22.89 9.44
N ASP A 120 2.22 22.60 8.49
CA ASP A 120 0.77 22.57 8.71
C ASP A 120 0.27 21.21 9.25
N TYR A 121 1.17 20.27 9.56
CA TYR A 121 0.82 18.92 10.03
C TYR A 121 1.26 18.69 11.47
N ASP A 122 0.41 18.00 12.22
CA ASP A 122 0.65 17.63 13.62
C ASP A 122 1.33 16.28 13.76
N LEU A 123 1.20 15.41 12.73
CA LEU A 123 1.84 14.09 12.66
C LEU A 123 2.27 13.75 11.22
N ILE A 124 3.49 13.25 11.07
CA ILE A 124 4.00 12.74 9.79
C ILE A 124 4.17 11.22 9.88
N LEU A 125 3.56 10.50 8.95
CA LEU A 125 3.71 9.07 8.78
C LEU A 125 4.53 8.77 7.53
N GLN A 126 5.50 7.86 7.63
CA GLN A 126 6.38 7.44 6.54
C GLN A 126 6.40 5.91 6.44
N ASP A 127 6.54 5.39 5.23
CA ASP A 127 6.60 3.95 4.98
C ASP A 127 8.04 3.40 4.94
N SER A 128 9.04 4.22 5.27
CA SER A 128 10.45 3.87 5.26
C SER A 128 11.19 4.54 6.42
N ILE A 129 12.12 3.80 7.04
CA ILE A 129 12.96 4.30 8.14
C ILE A 129 13.87 5.44 7.66
N GLU A 130 14.43 5.36 6.45
CA GLU A 130 15.25 6.43 5.88
C GLU A 130 14.48 7.72 5.73
N GLN A 131 13.26 7.65 5.19
CA GLN A 131 12.39 8.82 5.07
C GLN A 131 11.98 9.36 6.43
N LEU A 132 11.72 8.47 7.39
CA LEU A 132 11.42 8.86 8.77
C LEU A 132 12.60 9.59 9.41
N LYS A 133 13.84 9.14 9.22
CA LYS A 133 15.05 9.82 9.69
C LYS A 133 15.16 11.23 9.08
N ILE A 134 14.95 11.34 7.75
CA ILE A 134 14.99 12.63 7.05
C ILE A 134 13.88 13.55 7.59
N CYS A 135 12.67 13.05 7.82
CA CYS A 135 11.60 13.85 8.42
C CYS A 135 11.95 14.35 9.81
N LYS A 136 12.49 13.49 10.68
CA LYS A 136 12.93 13.87 12.03
C LYS A 136 14.04 14.94 12.02
N GLN A 137 14.95 14.86 11.06
CA GLN A 137 16.02 15.87 10.92
C GLN A 137 15.48 17.21 10.42
N ARG A 138 14.59 17.20 9.43
CA ARG A 138 14.06 18.44 8.82
C ARG A 138 12.95 19.10 9.63
N PHE A 139 12.14 18.30 10.33
CA PHE A 139 10.98 18.74 11.10
C PHE A 139 11.02 18.18 12.53
N PRO A 140 12.06 18.52 13.32
CA PRO A 140 12.27 17.91 14.65
C PRO A 140 11.14 18.19 15.64
N ARG A 141 10.33 19.23 15.40
CA ARG A 141 9.19 19.60 16.25
C ARG A 141 7.91 18.87 15.90
N ILE A 142 7.84 18.22 14.72
CA ILE A 142 6.64 17.50 14.31
C ILE A 142 6.82 16.00 14.62
N PRO A 143 5.96 15.42 15.44
CA PRO A 143 5.94 13.98 15.69
C PRO A 143 5.94 13.20 14.36
N SER A 144 6.77 12.18 14.26
CA SER A 144 6.82 11.35 13.07
C SER A 144 6.96 9.88 13.43
N SER A 145 6.27 9.03 12.69
CA SER A 145 6.23 7.58 12.92
C SER A 145 6.31 6.78 11.62
N LEU A 146 6.81 5.56 11.74
CA LEU A 146 6.72 4.58 10.67
C LEU A 146 5.29 4.06 10.59
N PHE A 147 4.77 3.95 9.38
CA PHE A 147 3.46 3.39 9.13
C PHE A 147 3.45 2.65 7.79
N ILE A 148 3.23 1.36 7.84
CA ILE A 148 3.07 0.54 6.64
C ILE A 148 1.58 0.39 6.33
N LYS A 149 1.24 0.73 5.11
CA LYS A 149 -0.11 0.60 4.62
C LYS A 149 -0.51 -0.87 4.50
N PRO A 150 -1.64 -1.30 5.11
CA PRO A 150 -2.15 -2.66 4.99
C PRO A 150 -2.62 -2.98 3.56
N ALA A 151 -3.01 -4.22 3.32
CA ALA A 151 -3.87 -4.61 2.21
C ALA A 151 -5.35 -4.49 2.63
N PRO A 152 -6.31 -4.44 1.69
CA PRO A 152 -7.73 -4.63 1.98
C PRO A 152 -8.00 -6.08 2.45
N ASP A 153 -8.24 -6.30 3.74
CA ASP A 153 -8.31 -7.63 4.36
C ASP A 153 -9.47 -8.50 3.83
N ASN A 154 -10.56 -7.86 3.42
CA ASN A 154 -11.72 -8.51 2.82
C ASN A 154 -11.45 -9.08 1.43
N LEU A 155 -10.48 -8.53 0.72
CA LEU A 155 -10.09 -8.97 -0.63
C LEU A 155 -8.85 -9.84 -0.61
N PHE A 156 -7.81 -9.43 0.15
CA PHE A 156 -6.52 -10.10 0.21
C PHE A 156 -6.47 -11.08 1.37
N TYR A 157 -6.80 -12.32 1.09
CA TYR A 157 -6.72 -13.45 2.01
C TYR A 157 -6.33 -14.72 1.25
N PRO A 158 -5.93 -15.80 1.93
CA PRO A 158 -5.69 -17.07 1.29
C PRO A 158 -6.98 -17.62 0.66
N TYR A 159 -6.87 -18.13 -0.56
CA TYR A 159 -7.93 -18.82 -1.28
C TYR A 159 -7.54 -20.29 -1.40
N PRO A 160 -7.75 -21.13 -0.38
CA PRO A 160 -7.26 -22.51 -0.34
C PRO A 160 -7.89 -23.39 -1.42
N GLU A 161 -9.07 -23.02 -1.93
CA GLU A 161 -9.78 -23.69 -3.02
C GLU A 161 -9.14 -23.46 -4.39
N ILE A 162 -8.32 -22.43 -4.56
CA ILE A 162 -7.67 -22.10 -5.83
C ILE A 162 -6.42 -22.97 -6.02
N LYS A 163 -6.41 -23.77 -7.08
CA LYS A 163 -5.26 -24.59 -7.46
C LYS A 163 -4.07 -23.72 -7.84
N LYS A 164 -2.88 -24.10 -7.34
CA LYS A 164 -1.61 -23.47 -7.77
C LYS A 164 -1.29 -23.86 -9.21
N GLU A 165 -1.14 -22.86 -10.07
CA GLU A 165 -0.87 -23.00 -11.51
C GLU A 165 0.53 -22.48 -11.87
N TYR A 166 1.07 -21.56 -11.06
CA TYR A 166 2.35 -20.92 -11.30
C TYR A 166 3.25 -21.05 -10.07
N ASP A 167 4.56 -21.09 -10.33
CA ASP A 167 5.54 -21.08 -9.24
C ASP A 167 5.65 -19.69 -8.64
N ILE A 168 5.66 -18.64 -9.47
CA ILE A 168 6.02 -17.28 -9.09
C ILE A 168 4.93 -16.28 -9.48
N CYS A 169 4.55 -15.41 -8.53
CA CYS A 169 3.78 -14.19 -8.75
C CYS A 169 4.73 -12.99 -8.84
N PHE A 170 4.63 -12.22 -9.92
CA PHE A 170 5.37 -10.97 -10.12
C PHE A 170 4.38 -9.82 -10.32
N PRO A 171 3.86 -9.19 -9.24
CA PRO A 171 2.88 -8.12 -9.35
C PRO A 171 3.55 -6.78 -9.68
N ALA A 172 3.97 -6.62 -10.93
CA ALA A 172 4.73 -5.48 -11.42
C ALA A 172 4.09 -4.83 -12.64
N ASN A 173 3.89 -3.52 -12.60
CA ASN A 173 3.39 -2.76 -13.73
C ASN A 173 4.55 -2.30 -14.62
N GLY A 174 4.58 -2.77 -15.87
CA GLY A 174 5.64 -2.50 -16.84
C GLY A 174 5.70 -1.07 -17.35
N SER A 175 4.69 -0.22 -17.11
CA SER A 175 4.79 1.22 -17.38
C SER A 175 5.80 1.93 -16.47
N GLN A 176 6.33 1.22 -15.46
CA GLN A 176 7.30 1.71 -14.49
C GLN A 176 8.62 0.93 -14.64
N ASN A 177 9.58 1.51 -15.36
CA ASN A 177 10.86 0.87 -15.70
C ASN A 177 11.65 0.34 -14.49
N PHE A 178 11.42 0.90 -13.29
CA PHE A 178 12.11 0.52 -12.06
C PHE A 178 11.54 -0.74 -11.37
N LYS A 179 10.51 -1.36 -11.91
CA LYS A 179 9.90 -2.57 -11.28
C LYS A 179 10.70 -3.87 -11.54
N GLY A 180 11.81 -3.78 -12.27
CA GLY A 180 12.75 -4.89 -12.45
C GLY A 180 12.36 -5.90 -13.53
N HIS A 181 11.46 -5.59 -14.43
CA HIS A 181 11.08 -6.49 -15.55
C HIS A 181 12.30 -6.95 -16.37
N ALA A 182 13.22 -6.02 -16.68
CA ALA A 182 14.42 -6.37 -17.45
C ALA A 182 15.27 -7.43 -16.73
N PHE A 183 15.50 -7.29 -15.43
CA PHE A 183 16.22 -8.28 -14.65
C PHE A 183 15.47 -9.61 -14.65
N VAL A 184 14.19 -9.60 -14.26
CA VAL A 184 13.38 -10.83 -14.13
C VAL A 184 13.32 -11.57 -15.47
N TYR A 185 12.93 -10.91 -16.56
CA TYR A 185 12.69 -11.58 -17.84
C TYR A 185 13.98 -12.04 -18.54
N ASN A 186 15.10 -11.31 -18.37
CA ASN A 186 16.37 -11.73 -18.99
C ASN A 186 17.09 -12.85 -18.22
N THR A 187 16.71 -13.07 -16.95
CA THR A 187 17.41 -14.04 -16.10
C THR A 187 16.50 -15.16 -15.57
N LEU A 188 15.21 -15.15 -15.89
CA LEU A 188 14.25 -16.16 -15.43
C LEU A 188 14.65 -17.56 -15.88
N PRO A 189 14.95 -18.48 -14.96
CA PRO A 189 15.29 -19.83 -15.30
C PRO A 189 14.10 -20.58 -15.97
N PRO A 190 14.37 -21.44 -16.97
CA PRO A 190 13.32 -22.08 -17.77
C PRO A 190 12.43 -23.06 -17.00
N GLN A 191 12.88 -23.57 -15.85
CA GLN A 191 12.12 -24.49 -15.00
C GLN A 191 11.02 -23.81 -14.21
N PHE A 192 11.02 -22.48 -14.03
CA PHE A 192 9.99 -21.76 -13.28
C PHE A 192 8.90 -21.22 -14.19
N THR A 193 7.66 -21.29 -13.73
CA THR A 193 6.51 -20.62 -14.35
C THR A 193 6.21 -19.32 -13.61
N LEU A 194 6.05 -18.21 -14.35
CA LEU A 194 5.84 -16.89 -13.78
C LEU A 194 4.54 -16.25 -14.25
N LEU A 195 3.75 -15.78 -13.31
CA LEU A 195 2.58 -14.94 -13.56
C LEU A 195 2.90 -13.47 -13.25
N ASN A 196 2.96 -12.62 -14.28
CA ASN A 196 3.05 -11.17 -14.11
C ASN A 196 1.65 -10.56 -14.01
N LEU A 197 1.37 -9.84 -12.92
CA LEU A 197 0.14 -9.11 -12.70
C LEU A 197 0.36 -7.60 -12.89
N GLY A 198 0.16 -7.14 -14.11
CA GLY A 198 0.35 -5.74 -14.50
C GLY A 198 0.55 -5.59 -16.00
N ASN A 199 0.64 -4.34 -16.46
CA ASN A 199 1.00 -4.08 -17.85
C ASN A 199 2.44 -4.49 -18.10
N ASN A 200 2.66 -5.08 -19.26
CA ASN A 200 4.00 -5.39 -19.72
C ASN A 200 4.73 -4.14 -20.24
N PRO A 201 6.06 -4.04 -20.09
CA PRO A 201 6.80 -2.99 -20.73
C PRO A 201 6.64 -3.10 -22.26
N HIS A 202 6.43 -1.97 -22.93
CA HIS A 202 6.52 -1.92 -24.39
C HIS A 202 7.92 -2.35 -24.81
N ASN A 203 8.04 -3.22 -25.81
CA ASN A 203 9.29 -3.71 -26.40
C ASN A 203 10.05 -4.83 -25.64
N PHE A 204 9.45 -5.49 -24.66
CA PHE A 204 10.05 -6.69 -24.11
C PHE A 204 9.50 -7.97 -24.78
N LYS A 205 10.43 -8.83 -25.23
CA LYS A 205 10.09 -10.20 -25.63
C LYS A 205 9.93 -11.04 -24.36
N TYR A 206 8.75 -11.63 -24.20
CA TYR A 206 8.48 -12.50 -23.03
C TYR A 206 9.16 -13.84 -23.19
N PRO A 207 9.77 -14.37 -22.13
CA PRO A 207 10.09 -15.79 -22.06
C PRO A 207 8.81 -16.65 -22.18
N ASN A 208 8.91 -17.82 -22.79
CA ASN A 208 7.75 -18.71 -23.01
C ASN A 208 7.08 -19.19 -21.72
N ASN A 209 7.79 -19.13 -20.60
CA ASN A 209 7.34 -19.51 -19.27
C ASN A 209 6.75 -18.34 -18.45
N VAL A 210 6.49 -17.19 -19.10
CA VAL A 210 5.83 -16.01 -18.51
C VAL A 210 4.42 -15.86 -19.06
N THR A 211 3.46 -15.83 -18.16
CA THR A 211 2.08 -15.41 -18.43
C THR A 211 1.84 -14.04 -17.85
N SER A 212 1.17 -13.15 -18.57
CA SER A 212 0.95 -11.78 -18.10
C SER A 212 -0.48 -11.33 -18.32
N TYR A 213 -1.07 -10.74 -17.27
CA TYR A 213 -2.41 -10.16 -17.30
C TYR A 213 -2.43 -8.77 -16.71
N ARG A 214 -3.22 -7.89 -17.33
CA ARG A 214 -3.73 -6.72 -16.63
C ARG A 214 -5.01 -7.13 -15.92
N VAL A 215 -5.00 -7.08 -14.59
CA VAL A 215 -6.15 -7.46 -13.76
C VAL A 215 -6.70 -6.26 -12.99
N LEU A 216 -7.99 -6.29 -12.73
CA LEU A 216 -8.61 -5.35 -11.80
C LEU A 216 -8.10 -5.62 -10.37
N LYS A 217 -8.12 -4.58 -9.54
CA LYS A 217 -7.65 -4.70 -8.16
C LYS A 217 -8.45 -5.72 -7.36
N SER A 218 -9.76 -5.79 -7.57
CA SER A 218 -10.68 -6.76 -6.95
C SER A 218 -10.40 -8.21 -7.34
N GLU A 219 -9.85 -8.45 -8.53
CA GLU A 219 -9.53 -9.81 -9.03
C GLU A 219 -8.10 -10.23 -8.69
N MET A 220 -7.22 -9.27 -8.41
CA MET A 220 -5.81 -9.50 -8.16
C MET A 220 -5.54 -10.58 -7.09
N PRO A 221 -6.27 -10.66 -5.96
CA PRO A 221 -6.03 -11.67 -4.94
C PRO A 221 -6.22 -13.10 -5.45
N LYS A 222 -7.23 -13.35 -6.28
CA LYS A 222 -7.48 -14.67 -6.89
C LYS A 222 -6.35 -15.08 -7.82
N HIS A 223 -5.77 -14.14 -8.57
CA HIS A 223 -4.60 -14.41 -9.41
C HIS A 223 -3.33 -14.65 -8.57
N ILE A 224 -3.13 -13.88 -7.50
CA ILE A 224 -2.05 -14.12 -6.52
C ILE A 224 -2.18 -15.54 -5.95
N ALA A 225 -3.38 -15.96 -5.59
CA ALA A 225 -3.64 -17.28 -5.02
C ALA A 225 -3.28 -18.44 -5.96
N LYS A 226 -3.22 -18.24 -7.27
CA LYS A 226 -2.74 -19.24 -8.25
C LYS A 226 -1.22 -19.49 -8.19
N CYS A 227 -0.48 -18.68 -7.46
CA CYS A 227 0.98 -18.77 -7.37
C CYS A 227 1.41 -19.41 -6.05
N LYS A 228 2.60 -20.06 -6.04
CA LYS A 228 3.19 -20.66 -4.84
C LYS A 228 3.91 -19.63 -3.98
N MET A 229 4.58 -18.66 -4.61
CA MET A 229 5.31 -17.59 -3.94
C MET A 229 5.28 -16.30 -4.76
N GLY A 230 5.76 -15.19 -4.18
CA GLY A 230 5.90 -13.92 -4.88
C GLY A 230 7.33 -13.44 -4.99
N ILE A 231 7.60 -12.55 -5.98
CA ILE A 231 8.89 -11.86 -6.10
C ILE A 231 8.69 -10.34 -6.18
N ILE A 232 9.66 -9.61 -5.63
CA ILE A 232 9.80 -8.16 -5.75
C ILE A 232 11.21 -7.86 -6.24
N ALA A 233 11.32 -7.34 -7.46
CA ALA A 233 12.60 -7.07 -8.11
C ALA A 233 12.78 -5.57 -8.41
N VAL A 234 12.30 -4.70 -7.53
CA VAL A 234 12.42 -3.24 -7.71
C VAL A 234 13.88 -2.84 -7.79
N ASP A 235 14.26 -2.17 -8.87
CA ASP A 235 15.63 -1.73 -9.15
C ASP A 235 15.74 -0.20 -9.11
N SER A 236 15.23 0.42 -8.07
CA SER A 236 15.25 1.88 -7.90
C SER A 236 14.94 2.29 -6.46
N GLU A 237 15.55 3.39 -6.03
CA GLU A 237 15.27 4.06 -4.75
C GLU A 237 13.90 4.78 -4.72
N ILE A 238 13.12 4.75 -5.80
CA ILE A 238 11.87 5.50 -5.92
C ILE A 238 10.74 4.84 -5.12
N ASP A 239 10.72 3.50 -5.05
CA ASP A 239 9.68 2.72 -4.39
C ASP A 239 10.23 2.11 -3.09
N SER A 240 10.02 2.80 -1.99
CA SER A 240 10.58 2.42 -0.69
C SER A 240 9.90 1.21 -0.06
N CYS A 241 8.59 1.07 -0.25
CA CYS A 241 7.81 -0.05 0.27
C CYS A 241 6.66 -0.40 -0.68
N PRO A 242 6.89 -1.28 -1.68
CA PRO A 242 5.85 -1.69 -2.59
C PRO A 242 4.65 -2.28 -1.84
N ARG A 243 3.48 -1.70 -2.06
CA ARG A 243 2.21 -2.14 -1.46
C ARG A 243 1.93 -3.63 -1.66
N VAL A 244 2.36 -4.15 -2.80
CA VAL A 244 2.16 -5.57 -3.16
C VAL A 244 2.82 -6.55 -2.19
N ILE A 245 3.78 -6.12 -1.37
CA ILE A 245 4.33 -6.94 -0.27
C ILE A 245 3.21 -7.28 0.70
N ALA A 246 2.53 -6.29 1.26
CA ALA A 246 1.43 -6.51 2.19
C ALA A 246 0.31 -7.36 1.56
N GLU A 247 0.02 -7.13 0.27
CA GLU A 247 -0.99 -7.86 -0.49
C GLU A 247 -0.63 -9.36 -0.65
N MET A 248 0.63 -9.68 -0.97
CA MET A 248 1.09 -11.07 -1.08
C MET A 248 1.14 -11.77 0.29
N LEU A 249 1.66 -11.09 1.33
CA LEU A 249 1.66 -11.64 2.69
C LEU A 249 0.24 -11.89 3.21
N ALA A 250 -0.70 -10.99 2.90
CA ALA A 250 -2.11 -11.17 3.23
C ALA A 250 -2.72 -12.41 2.54
N CYS A 251 -2.31 -12.71 1.31
CA CYS A 251 -2.71 -13.92 0.60
C CYS A 251 -1.95 -15.18 1.03
N GLY A 252 -1.04 -15.08 2.00
CA GLY A 252 -0.27 -16.22 2.50
C GLY A 252 0.90 -16.63 1.59
N LEU A 253 1.35 -15.77 0.67
CA LEU A 253 2.49 -16.07 -0.20
C LEU A 253 3.81 -15.62 0.44
N PRO A 254 4.78 -16.52 0.60
CA PRO A 254 6.15 -16.12 0.91
C PRO A 254 6.75 -15.35 -0.27
N ILE A 255 7.69 -14.46 0.01
CA ILE A 255 8.25 -13.56 -1.01
C ILE A 255 9.78 -13.61 -1.05
N VAL A 256 10.34 -13.47 -2.26
CA VAL A 256 11.77 -13.16 -2.44
C VAL A 256 11.89 -11.72 -2.93
N VAL A 257 12.66 -10.93 -2.20
CA VAL A 257 12.86 -9.51 -2.46
C VAL A 257 14.30 -9.24 -2.85
N LEU A 258 14.49 -8.52 -3.94
CA LEU A 258 15.81 -8.12 -4.41
C LEU A 258 16.35 -6.96 -3.56
N ASP A 259 17.49 -7.17 -2.89
CA ASP A 259 18.20 -6.15 -2.09
C ASP A 259 19.06 -5.25 -2.97
N THR A 260 18.44 -4.48 -3.86
CA THR A 260 19.16 -3.50 -4.70
C THR A 260 18.92 -2.07 -4.26
N VAL A 261 17.91 -1.84 -3.44
CA VAL A 261 17.47 -0.51 -3.05
C VAL A 261 17.99 -0.20 -1.66
N ARG A 262 18.65 0.94 -1.51
CA ARG A 262 19.22 1.43 -0.23
C ARG A 262 18.21 1.36 0.93
N PHE A 263 16.93 1.59 0.65
CA PHE A 263 15.83 1.57 1.61
C PHE A 263 15.44 0.16 2.10
N TRP A 264 15.74 -0.89 1.32
CA TRP A 264 15.46 -2.28 1.69
C TRP A 264 16.40 -2.82 2.77
N ARG A 265 17.58 -2.19 2.94
CA ARG A 265 18.55 -2.53 3.99
C ARG A 265 18.13 -2.05 5.38
N ASP A 266 17.05 -1.32 5.49
CA ASP A 266 16.50 -0.89 6.76
C ASP A 266 15.95 -2.07 7.57
N LYS A 267 16.23 -2.07 8.88
CA LYS A 267 15.78 -3.09 9.84
C LYS A 267 14.28 -3.44 9.72
N TYR A 268 13.47 -2.49 9.26
CA TYR A 268 12.03 -2.67 9.19
C TYR A 268 11.60 -3.51 8.00
N ILE A 269 12.17 -3.29 6.83
CA ILE A 269 11.89 -4.14 5.66
C ILE A 269 12.54 -5.50 5.83
N ASN A 270 13.71 -5.56 6.47
CA ASN A 270 14.27 -6.82 6.93
C ASN A 270 13.29 -7.58 7.83
N SER A 271 12.44 -6.91 8.63
CA SER A 271 11.42 -7.57 9.42
C SER A 271 10.24 -8.09 8.59
N LEU A 272 9.93 -7.48 7.45
CA LEU A 272 8.87 -7.96 6.55
C LEU A 272 9.26 -9.22 5.77
N VAL A 273 10.56 -9.42 5.51
CA VAL A 273 11.09 -10.53 4.70
C VAL A 273 12.17 -11.35 5.43
N ASN A 274 12.34 -11.13 6.73
CA ASN A 274 13.40 -11.80 7.49
C ASN A 274 12.98 -13.21 7.93
N PRO A 275 13.63 -14.26 7.43
CA PRO A 275 13.33 -15.64 7.82
C PRO A 275 13.63 -15.96 9.30
N LYS A 276 14.37 -15.08 10.01
CA LYS A 276 14.71 -15.24 11.44
C LYS A 276 13.65 -14.71 12.38
N SER A 277 12.57 -14.10 11.90
CA SER A 277 11.44 -13.70 12.73
C SER A 277 10.64 -14.93 13.18
N ARG A 278 9.82 -14.79 14.24
CA ARG A 278 8.87 -15.84 14.65
C ARG A 278 8.01 -16.34 13.48
N TRP A 279 7.71 -15.41 12.55
CA TRP A 279 6.94 -15.65 11.35
C TRP A 279 7.81 -15.37 10.14
N ALA A 280 8.47 -16.38 9.60
CA ALA A 280 9.22 -16.24 8.37
C ALA A 280 8.28 -15.88 7.21
N THR A 281 8.60 -14.83 6.47
CA THR A 281 7.78 -14.30 5.37
C THR A 281 8.43 -14.46 4.01
N GLY A 282 9.76 -14.67 3.97
CA GLY A 282 10.51 -14.81 2.72
C GLY A 282 12.00 -14.50 2.87
N GLU A 283 12.64 -14.18 1.76
CA GLU A 283 14.09 -13.96 1.67
C GLU A 283 14.40 -12.57 1.09
N LEU A 284 15.43 -11.90 1.64
CA LEU A 284 15.98 -10.65 1.10
C LEU A 284 17.39 -10.97 0.57
N VAL A 285 17.61 -10.80 -0.75
CA VAL A 285 18.80 -11.32 -1.44
C VAL A 285 19.34 -10.39 -2.51
N THR A 286 20.62 -10.53 -2.83
CA THR A 286 21.26 -9.84 -3.95
C THR A 286 20.91 -10.47 -5.30
N LYS A 287 21.24 -9.81 -6.41
CA LYS A 287 21.00 -10.32 -7.78
C LYS A 287 21.61 -11.71 -8.00
N ASP A 288 22.81 -11.93 -7.50
CA ASP A 288 23.55 -13.18 -7.72
C ASP A 288 22.90 -14.40 -7.07
N ASN A 289 22.20 -14.18 -5.95
CA ASN A 289 21.54 -15.24 -5.18
C ASN A 289 20.02 -15.30 -5.41
N PHE A 290 19.47 -14.46 -6.29
CA PHE A 290 18.03 -14.27 -6.41
C PHE A 290 17.29 -15.57 -6.77
N TRP A 291 17.70 -16.22 -7.83
CA TRP A 291 17.03 -17.44 -8.30
C TRP A 291 17.32 -18.67 -7.42
N THR A 292 18.48 -18.71 -6.77
CA THR A 292 18.78 -19.72 -5.74
C THR A 292 17.83 -19.57 -4.55
N ALA A 293 17.56 -18.35 -4.11
CA ALA A 293 16.60 -18.10 -3.05
C ALA A 293 15.17 -18.42 -3.47
N VAL A 294 14.79 -18.15 -4.72
CA VAL A 294 13.50 -18.55 -5.27
C VAL A 294 13.32 -20.07 -5.19
N GLN A 295 14.32 -20.84 -5.64
CA GLN A 295 14.29 -22.30 -5.54
C GLN A 295 14.20 -22.75 -4.09
N TYR A 296 15.02 -22.17 -3.20
CA TYR A 296 15.00 -22.51 -1.79
C TYR A 296 13.62 -22.27 -1.14
N VAL A 297 12.96 -21.15 -1.45
CA VAL A 297 11.62 -20.85 -0.93
C VAL A 297 10.60 -21.86 -1.46
N LEU A 298 10.64 -22.20 -2.75
CA LEU A 298 9.74 -23.19 -3.37
C LEU A 298 9.89 -24.58 -2.73
N ASP A 299 11.12 -24.98 -2.41
CA ASP A 299 11.41 -26.29 -1.79
C ASP A 299 11.05 -26.33 -0.30
N ASN A 300 10.82 -25.16 0.32
CA ASN A 300 10.62 -25.03 1.77
C ASN A 300 9.38 -24.20 2.14
N LEU A 301 8.33 -24.22 1.33
CA LEU A 301 7.11 -23.40 1.55
C LEU A 301 6.52 -23.54 2.95
N ASN A 302 6.61 -24.74 3.56
CA ASN A 302 6.12 -25.04 4.90
C ASN A 302 6.87 -24.34 6.04
N LYS A 303 8.04 -23.75 5.78
CA LYS A 303 8.81 -22.95 6.76
C LYS A 303 8.30 -21.52 6.90
N TYR A 304 7.46 -21.06 5.96
CA TYR A 304 7.00 -19.68 5.90
C TYR A 304 5.55 -19.56 6.36
N ASN A 305 5.28 -18.52 7.16
CA ASN A 305 3.96 -18.19 7.67
C ASN A 305 3.60 -16.72 7.43
N PRO A 306 3.60 -16.27 6.16
CA PRO A 306 3.42 -14.86 5.82
C PRO A 306 2.04 -14.32 6.23
N ARG A 307 0.99 -15.14 6.18
CA ARG A 307 -0.36 -14.72 6.60
C ARG A 307 -0.43 -14.41 8.10
N GLU A 308 0.19 -15.22 8.95
CA GLU A 308 0.18 -14.98 10.40
C GLU A 308 0.99 -13.72 10.74
N TYR A 309 2.14 -13.53 10.08
CA TYR A 309 2.88 -12.28 10.19
C TYR A 309 2.01 -11.07 9.82
N TYR A 310 1.29 -11.16 8.68
CA TYR A 310 0.41 -10.09 8.20
C TYR A 310 -0.67 -9.75 9.22
N LYS A 311 -1.38 -10.76 9.73
CA LYS A 311 -2.44 -10.56 10.75
C LYS A 311 -1.94 -9.85 12.00
N GLU A 312 -0.78 -10.25 12.51
CA GLU A 312 -0.23 -9.70 13.75
C GLU A 312 0.40 -8.31 13.58
N ASN A 313 0.85 -7.94 12.36
CA ASN A 313 1.68 -6.75 12.18
C ASN A 313 1.15 -5.74 11.16
N LEU A 314 0.36 -6.16 10.18
CA LEU A 314 0.01 -5.35 9.01
C LEU A 314 -1.49 -5.28 8.69
N SER A 315 -2.35 -6.02 9.40
CA SER A 315 -3.80 -6.04 9.11
C SER A 315 -4.45 -4.66 9.23
N LEU A 316 -5.62 -4.50 8.64
CA LEU A 316 -6.42 -3.27 8.79
C LEU A 316 -6.68 -2.93 10.26
N GLU A 317 -6.99 -3.93 11.07
CA GLU A 317 -7.22 -3.77 12.51
C GLU A 317 -5.99 -3.21 13.23
N ILE A 318 -4.80 -3.79 12.99
CA ILE A 318 -3.54 -3.32 13.57
C ILE A 318 -3.21 -1.90 13.12
N ALA A 319 -3.40 -1.60 11.83
CA ALA A 319 -3.16 -0.28 11.28
C ALA A 319 -4.14 0.77 11.85
N ALA A 320 -5.42 0.43 11.97
CA ALA A 320 -6.44 1.28 12.56
C ALA A 320 -6.17 1.56 14.05
N LYS A 321 -5.82 0.52 14.83
CA LYS A 321 -5.43 0.64 16.23
C LYS A 321 -4.23 1.57 16.39
N PHE A 322 -3.18 1.37 15.60
CA PHE A 322 -1.99 2.23 15.62
C PHE A 322 -2.34 3.70 15.38
N LEU A 323 -3.16 4.00 14.37
CA LEU A 323 -3.55 5.38 14.06
C LEU A 323 -4.38 5.99 15.19
N ARG A 324 -5.34 5.26 15.75
CA ARG A 324 -6.13 5.70 16.91
C ARG A 324 -5.27 6.01 18.12
N GLU A 325 -4.31 5.15 18.45
CA GLU A 325 -3.38 5.38 19.56
C GLU A 325 -2.55 6.65 19.35
N LYS A 326 -2.05 6.88 18.12
CA LYS A 326 -1.29 8.09 17.80
C LYS A 326 -2.12 9.36 17.94
N ILE A 327 -3.36 9.35 17.47
CA ILE A 327 -4.30 10.47 17.59
C ILE A 327 -4.56 10.78 19.08
N ASN A 328 -4.90 9.75 19.86
CA ASN A 328 -5.20 9.93 21.30
C ASN A 328 -4.01 10.44 22.11
N VAL A 329 -2.78 9.96 21.81
CA VAL A 329 -1.57 10.38 22.55
C VAL A 329 -1.16 11.80 22.21
N LEU A 330 -1.45 12.29 21.02
CA LEU A 330 -1.06 13.61 20.54
C LEU A 330 -2.13 14.69 20.78
N GLY A 331 -3.27 14.34 21.37
CA GLY A 331 -4.15 15.32 22.01
C GLY A 331 -5.39 15.73 21.20
N VAL A 332 -6.07 14.79 20.55
CA VAL A 332 -7.43 14.99 20.03
C VAL A 332 -8.47 14.34 20.92
#